data_e32ba1cf37908829da58fb4259b80653
#
_entry.id   e32ba1cf37908829da58fb4259b80653
#
_cell.length_a   1.000
_cell.length_b   1.000
_cell.length_c   1.000
_cell.angle_alpha   90.00
_cell.angle_beta   90.00
_cell.angle_gamma   90.00
#
_symmetry.space_group_name_H-M   'P 1'
#
loop_
_entity.id
_entity.type
_entity.pdbx_description
1 polymer ?
#
loop_
_entity_poly.entity_id
_entity_poly.type
_entity_poly.pdbx_seq_one_letter_code
_entity_poly.pdbx_strand_id
1 'polypeptide(L)'
;ENPWDRLEKIKAVVGNVSKLTALSRGRNLFGYAPYTDEIIEGFCRNAIESGLGIMRIFDALNDVNNVKSTVKYVKQYGGIADCAVCYTVDPKYPEIGFFGKLMGKKNPKPVFTDEYFLSKAKQMEALGADMITIKDMSGLIPPHRVSKLVKLFKQNLNVPIDFHTHCTPGYGLASVLA
;
A
#
# COMPACT_ATOMS: atom_id res chain seq x y z
N GLU A 1 -6.84 -27.00 7.88
CA GLU A 1 -5.75 -27.06 6.89
C GLU A 1 -4.65 -26.07 7.27
N ASN A 2 -3.39 -26.52 7.22
CA ASN A 2 -2.25 -25.65 7.47
C ASN A 2 -2.13 -24.62 6.31
N PRO A 3 -2.06 -23.31 6.57
CA PRO A 3 -1.98 -22.31 5.53
C PRO A 3 -0.70 -22.41 4.67
N TRP A 4 0.38 -22.93 5.22
CA TRP A 4 1.63 -23.14 4.47
C TRP A 4 1.50 -24.27 3.45
N ASP A 5 0.95 -25.41 3.85
CA ASP A 5 0.66 -26.56 2.96
C ASP A 5 -0.27 -26.14 1.81
N ARG A 6 -1.26 -25.29 2.13
CA ARG A 6 -2.16 -24.75 1.10
C ARG A 6 -1.40 -23.89 0.08
N LEU A 7 -0.52 -23.04 0.55
CA LEU A 7 0.30 -22.17 -0.33
C LEU A 7 1.22 -23.01 -1.23
N GLU A 8 1.86 -24.04 -0.68
CA GLU A 8 2.70 -24.98 -1.42
C GLU A 8 1.92 -25.74 -2.50
N LYS A 9 0.71 -26.24 -2.18
CA LYS A 9 -0.17 -26.89 -3.16
C LYS A 9 -0.56 -25.96 -4.30
N ILE A 10 -0.90 -24.72 -3.99
CA ILE A 10 -1.23 -23.71 -5.00
C ILE A 10 0.01 -23.42 -5.87
N LYS A 11 1.17 -23.24 -5.25
CA LYS A 11 2.43 -22.98 -5.95
C LYS A 11 2.81 -24.13 -6.87
N ALA A 12 2.60 -25.38 -6.45
CA ALA A 12 2.88 -26.57 -7.25
C ALA A 12 2.03 -26.60 -8.54
N VAL A 13 0.78 -26.16 -8.48
CA VAL A 13 -0.11 -26.09 -9.65
C VAL A 13 0.22 -24.90 -10.56
N VAL A 14 0.46 -23.72 -9.97
CA VAL A 14 0.75 -22.49 -10.72
C VAL A 14 2.15 -22.53 -11.35
N GLY A 15 3.09 -23.22 -10.74
CA GLY A 15 4.48 -23.31 -11.21
C GLY A 15 5.14 -21.93 -11.29
N ASN A 16 5.77 -21.65 -12.43
CA ASN A 16 6.44 -20.37 -12.69
C ASN A 16 5.66 -19.43 -13.63
N VAL A 17 4.40 -19.79 -13.97
CA VAL A 17 3.58 -18.98 -14.88
C VAL A 17 3.22 -17.63 -14.25
N SER A 18 2.91 -17.63 -12.93
CA SER A 18 2.65 -16.39 -12.20
C SER A 18 3.20 -16.46 -10.78
N LYS A 19 3.32 -15.30 -10.15
CA LYS A 19 3.73 -15.20 -8.73
C LYS A 19 2.50 -15.14 -7.85
N LEU A 20 2.52 -15.90 -6.77
CA LEU A 20 1.49 -15.80 -5.74
C LEU A 20 1.70 -14.51 -4.94
N THR A 21 0.61 -13.81 -4.67
CA THR A 21 0.64 -12.54 -3.91
C THR A 21 -0.24 -12.66 -2.68
N ALA A 22 0.27 -12.20 -1.54
CA ALA A 22 -0.51 -12.09 -0.30
C ALA A 22 -0.32 -10.71 0.33
N LEU A 23 -1.32 -10.31 1.14
CA LEU A 23 -1.35 -9.01 1.81
C LEU A 23 -0.84 -9.13 3.25
N SER A 24 -0.05 -8.13 3.69
CA SER A 24 0.39 -7.97 5.08
C SER A 24 0.16 -6.54 5.55
N ARG A 25 -0.29 -6.39 6.79
CA ARG A 25 -0.47 -5.08 7.46
C ARG A 25 0.78 -4.64 8.20
N GLY A 26 1.93 -4.63 7.53
CA GLY A 26 3.21 -4.33 8.18
C GLY A 26 3.46 -5.20 9.41
N ARG A 27 3.82 -4.61 10.56
CA ARG A 27 4.06 -5.35 11.82
C ARG A 27 2.84 -6.08 12.37
N ASN A 28 1.64 -5.69 11.97
CA ASN A 28 0.41 -6.35 12.39
C ASN A 28 0.15 -7.65 11.62
N LEU A 29 0.87 -7.91 10.51
CA LEU A 29 0.67 -9.06 9.64
C LEU A 29 -0.81 -9.20 9.23
N PHE A 30 -1.53 -10.12 9.88
CA PHE A 30 -2.97 -10.34 9.72
C PHE A 30 -3.77 -10.00 10.99
N GLY A 31 -3.09 -9.61 12.09
CA GLY A 31 -3.70 -9.33 13.40
C GLY A 31 -4.08 -7.86 13.62
N TYR A 32 -4.50 -7.57 14.84
CA TYR A 32 -4.94 -6.24 15.28
C TYR A 32 -3.91 -5.49 16.13
N ALA A 33 -2.84 -6.18 16.54
CA ALA A 33 -1.74 -5.60 17.31
C ALA A 33 -0.40 -5.89 16.61
N PRO A 34 0.61 -5.04 16.80
CA PRO A 34 1.94 -5.28 16.25
C PRO A 34 2.59 -6.52 16.86
N TYR A 35 3.18 -7.35 16.03
CA TYR A 35 3.99 -8.48 16.46
C TYR A 35 5.45 -8.07 16.67
N THR A 36 6.20 -8.92 17.41
CA THR A 36 7.65 -8.76 17.57
C THR A 36 8.37 -9.07 16.26
N ASP A 37 9.59 -8.56 16.11
CA ASP A 37 10.40 -8.78 14.89
C ASP A 37 10.67 -10.28 14.64
N GLU A 38 10.83 -11.08 15.70
CA GLU A 38 11.00 -12.52 15.60
C GLU A 38 9.81 -13.22 14.94
N ILE A 39 8.57 -12.85 15.34
CA ILE A 39 7.36 -13.39 14.75
C ILE A 39 7.22 -12.93 13.30
N ILE A 40 7.51 -11.66 13.01
CA ILE A 40 7.46 -11.11 11.65
C ILE A 40 8.45 -11.83 10.75
N GLU A 41 9.68 -12.07 11.22
CA GLU A 41 10.71 -12.80 10.50
C GLU A 41 10.26 -14.23 10.18
N GLY A 42 9.81 -14.98 11.20
CA GLY A 42 9.32 -16.33 11.03
C GLY A 42 8.14 -16.44 10.06
N PHE A 43 7.21 -15.48 10.13
CA PHE A 43 6.09 -15.41 9.20
C PHE A 43 6.55 -15.14 7.75
N CYS A 44 7.40 -14.15 7.53
CA CYS A 44 7.91 -13.81 6.20
C CYS A 44 8.71 -14.98 5.60
N ARG A 45 9.58 -15.60 6.40
CA ARG A 45 10.34 -16.78 5.99
C ARG A 45 9.42 -17.90 5.52
N ASN A 46 8.51 -18.34 6.38
CA ASN A 46 7.60 -19.45 6.06
C ASN A 46 6.75 -19.15 4.84
N ALA A 47 6.23 -17.91 4.70
CA ALA A 47 5.43 -17.51 3.55
C ALA A 47 6.22 -17.63 2.23
N ILE A 48 7.45 -17.11 2.21
CA ILE A 48 8.28 -17.12 1.00
C ILE A 48 8.75 -18.55 0.67
N GLU A 49 9.23 -19.31 1.66
CA GLU A 49 9.65 -20.70 1.50
C GLU A 49 8.51 -21.60 1.01
N SER A 50 7.28 -21.37 1.46
CA SER A 50 6.09 -22.07 0.97
C SER A 50 5.59 -21.63 -0.42
N GLY A 51 6.29 -20.69 -1.08
CA GLY A 51 6.04 -20.33 -2.49
C GLY A 51 5.38 -18.98 -2.72
N LEU A 52 5.22 -18.13 -1.70
CA LEU A 52 4.77 -16.75 -1.91
C LEU A 52 5.86 -15.97 -2.67
N GLY A 53 5.50 -15.38 -3.81
CA GLY A 53 6.43 -14.61 -4.62
C GLY A 53 6.43 -13.13 -4.31
N ILE A 54 5.27 -12.56 -3.97
CA ILE A 54 5.09 -11.13 -3.70
C ILE A 54 4.34 -10.96 -2.38
N MET A 55 4.89 -10.16 -1.48
CA MET A 55 4.16 -9.72 -0.29
C MET A 55 3.79 -8.25 -0.45
N ARG A 56 2.47 -7.97 -0.53
CA ARG A 56 1.94 -6.60 -0.53
C ARG A 56 1.83 -6.11 0.90
N ILE A 57 2.63 -5.11 1.22
CA ILE A 57 2.83 -4.61 2.58
C ILE A 57 2.24 -3.20 2.68
N PHE A 58 1.33 -2.98 3.62
CA PHE A 58 0.74 -1.67 3.83
C PHE A 58 0.57 -1.32 5.31
N ASP A 59 0.45 -0.06 5.59
CA ASP A 59 -0.12 0.50 6.80
C ASP A 59 -1.26 1.46 6.42
N ALA A 60 -2.43 1.32 7.04
CA ALA A 60 -3.61 2.10 6.66
C ALA A 60 -3.45 3.61 6.88
N LEU A 61 -2.54 4.03 7.76
CA LEU A 61 -2.20 5.42 8.05
C LEU A 61 -0.92 5.88 7.35
N ASN A 62 -0.35 5.03 6.48
CA ASN A 62 0.92 5.27 5.80
C ASN A 62 2.10 5.50 6.79
N ASP A 63 2.10 4.80 7.93
CA ASP A 63 3.27 4.79 8.81
C ASP A 63 4.36 3.88 8.22
N VAL A 64 5.39 4.52 7.67
CA VAL A 64 6.53 3.81 7.06
C VAL A 64 7.33 2.98 8.07
N ASN A 65 7.33 3.37 9.35
CA ASN A 65 8.01 2.60 10.39
C ASN A 65 7.31 1.26 10.64
N ASN A 66 5.99 1.22 10.48
CA ASN A 66 5.21 -0.01 10.66
C ASN A 66 5.50 -1.06 9.57
N VAL A 67 5.92 -0.67 8.37
CA VAL A 67 6.21 -1.61 7.28
C VAL A 67 7.67 -2.05 7.20
N LYS A 68 8.58 -1.35 7.87
CA LYS A 68 10.03 -1.52 7.77
C LYS A 68 10.51 -2.96 8.05
N SER A 69 10.08 -3.56 9.14
CA SER A 69 10.50 -4.93 9.52
C SER A 69 10.02 -5.95 8.48
N THR A 70 8.77 -5.83 8.03
CA THR A 70 8.21 -6.75 7.02
C THR A 70 8.96 -6.63 5.69
N VAL A 71 9.26 -5.43 5.21
CA VAL A 71 10.07 -5.21 4.00
C VAL A 71 11.44 -5.88 4.15
N LYS A 72 12.13 -5.63 5.27
CA LYS A 72 13.43 -6.23 5.56
C LYS A 72 13.41 -7.76 5.41
N TYR A 73 12.46 -8.41 6.09
CA TYR A 73 12.44 -9.87 6.12
C TYR A 73 11.92 -10.50 4.82
N VAL A 74 10.96 -9.87 4.12
CA VAL A 74 10.58 -10.32 2.78
C VAL A 74 11.78 -10.33 1.84
N LYS A 75 12.58 -9.26 1.84
CA LYS A 75 13.81 -9.15 1.03
C LYS A 75 14.86 -10.16 1.45
N GLN A 76 15.04 -10.36 2.76
CA GLN A 76 16.04 -11.31 3.31
C GLN A 76 15.79 -12.73 2.81
N TYR A 77 14.53 -13.14 2.67
CA TYR A 77 14.16 -14.50 2.22
C TYR A 77 13.87 -14.59 0.72
N GLY A 78 14.19 -13.55 -0.07
CA GLY A 78 14.13 -13.56 -1.54
C GLY A 78 12.75 -13.30 -2.12
N GLY A 79 11.80 -12.83 -1.32
CA GLY A 79 10.51 -12.36 -1.79
C GLY A 79 10.56 -10.96 -2.40
N ILE A 80 9.53 -10.61 -3.16
CA ILE A 80 9.31 -9.28 -3.71
C ILE A 80 8.49 -8.47 -2.70
N ALA A 81 9.04 -7.34 -2.25
CA ALA A 81 8.36 -6.41 -1.36
C ALA A 81 7.57 -5.38 -2.19
N ASP A 82 6.25 -5.56 -2.24
CA ASP A 82 5.31 -4.60 -2.83
C ASP A 82 4.75 -3.70 -1.73
N CYS A 83 5.25 -2.47 -1.64
CA CYS A 83 4.80 -1.53 -0.61
C CYS A 83 3.65 -0.67 -1.12
N ALA A 84 2.56 -0.63 -0.34
CA ALA A 84 1.36 0.07 -0.75
C ALA A 84 1.18 1.40 -0.01
N VAL A 85 1.04 2.48 -0.77
CA VAL A 85 0.64 3.80 -0.28
C VAL A 85 -0.87 3.87 -0.29
N CYS A 86 -1.49 3.93 0.89
CA CYS A 86 -2.93 4.01 1.06
C CYS A 86 -3.46 5.38 0.66
N TYR A 87 -4.35 5.39 -0.34
CA TYR A 87 -4.99 6.62 -0.79
C TYR A 87 -6.17 6.99 0.10
N THR A 88 -6.26 8.26 0.43
CA THR A 88 -7.39 8.86 1.12
C THR A 88 -7.53 10.33 0.73
N VAL A 89 -8.54 11.00 1.24
CA VAL A 89 -8.83 12.42 0.98
C VAL A 89 -9.04 13.16 2.30
N ASP A 90 -8.75 14.44 2.31
CA ASP A 90 -9.06 15.30 3.45
C ASP A 90 -10.57 15.41 3.66
N PRO A 91 -11.04 15.55 4.90
CA PRO A 91 -12.44 15.81 5.18
C PRO A 91 -12.89 17.12 4.52
N LYS A 92 -14.13 17.14 4.06
CA LYS A 92 -14.72 18.38 3.59
C LYS A 92 -15.10 19.25 4.79
N TYR A 93 -14.50 20.40 4.90
CA TYR A 93 -14.86 21.39 5.91
C TYR A 93 -15.97 22.31 5.39
N PRO A 94 -16.92 22.69 6.24
CA PRO A 94 -17.93 23.68 5.86
C PRO A 94 -17.26 25.02 5.51
N GLU A 95 -17.88 25.76 4.58
CA GLU A 95 -17.40 27.09 4.25
C GLU A 95 -17.44 28.02 5.47
N ILE A 96 -16.34 28.72 5.69
CA ILE A 96 -16.25 29.69 6.76
C ILE A 96 -17.02 30.93 6.32
N GLY A 97 -18.16 31.20 6.96
CA GLY A 97 -18.96 32.38 6.71
C GLY A 97 -18.21 33.69 7.01
N PHE A 98 -18.79 34.81 6.58
CA PHE A 98 -18.19 36.15 6.67
C PHE A 98 -17.64 36.47 8.07
N PHE A 99 -18.45 36.28 9.13
CA PHE A 99 -18.02 36.51 10.50
C PHE A 99 -16.87 35.60 10.95
N GLY A 100 -16.85 34.36 10.50
CA GLY A 100 -15.74 33.45 10.81
C GLY A 100 -14.43 33.91 10.17
N LYS A 101 -14.48 34.39 8.92
CA LYS A 101 -13.30 34.96 8.22
C LYS A 101 -12.83 36.23 8.91
N LEU A 102 -13.75 37.11 9.34
CA LEU A 102 -13.43 38.32 10.09
C LEU A 102 -12.74 38.02 11.43
N MET A 103 -13.14 36.90 12.09
CA MET A 103 -12.53 36.41 13.34
C MET A 103 -11.22 35.61 13.11
N GLY A 104 -10.68 35.57 11.87
CA GLY A 104 -9.44 34.88 11.53
C GLY A 104 -9.53 33.36 11.50
N LYS A 105 -10.76 32.76 11.51
CA LYS A 105 -10.92 31.32 11.36
C LYS A 105 -10.44 30.88 9.97
N LYS A 106 -9.68 29.77 9.93
CA LYS A 106 -9.20 29.15 8.69
C LYS A 106 -9.45 27.65 8.76
N ASN A 107 -9.78 27.05 7.61
CA ASN A 107 -9.81 25.59 7.52
C ASN A 107 -8.37 25.04 7.61
N PRO A 108 -8.19 23.83 8.16
CA PRO A 108 -6.90 23.16 8.14
C PRO A 108 -6.34 23.09 6.71
N LYS A 109 -5.02 23.14 6.59
CA LYS A 109 -4.37 22.91 5.30
C LYS A 109 -4.60 21.45 4.86
N PRO A 110 -4.73 21.18 3.56
CA PRO A 110 -4.79 19.81 3.05
C PRO A 110 -3.56 19.00 3.47
N VAL A 111 -3.77 17.78 3.92
CA VAL A 111 -2.73 16.82 4.31
C VAL A 111 -2.44 15.86 3.18
N PHE A 112 -3.48 15.33 2.53
CA PHE A 112 -3.37 14.26 1.52
C PHE A 112 -3.15 14.84 0.12
N THR A 113 -2.00 15.53 -0.03
CA THR A 113 -1.56 16.15 -1.29
C THR A 113 -0.76 15.19 -2.15
N ASP A 114 -0.44 15.60 -3.38
CA ASP A 114 0.45 14.85 -4.28
C ASP A 114 1.83 14.63 -3.65
N GLU A 115 2.36 15.66 -3.00
CA GLU A 115 3.65 15.64 -2.31
C GLU A 115 3.64 14.68 -1.13
N TYR A 116 2.53 14.60 -0.39
CA TYR A 116 2.37 13.65 0.70
C TYR A 116 2.49 12.20 0.19
N PHE A 117 1.69 11.83 -0.82
CA PHE A 117 1.72 10.47 -1.37
C PHE A 117 3.07 10.12 -1.99
N LEU A 118 3.66 11.05 -2.75
CA LEU A 118 4.99 10.86 -3.32
C LEU A 118 6.07 10.71 -2.25
N SER A 119 6.02 11.51 -1.18
CA SER A 119 6.95 11.41 -0.06
C SER A 119 6.88 10.04 0.61
N LYS A 120 5.67 9.50 0.82
CA LYS A 120 5.48 8.16 1.39
C LYS A 120 6.02 7.07 0.47
N ALA A 121 5.75 7.17 -0.83
CA ALA A 121 6.26 6.24 -1.82
C ALA A 121 7.80 6.23 -1.88
N LYS A 122 8.45 7.39 -1.88
CA LYS A 122 9.91 7.52 -1.84
C LYS A 122 10.52 6.93 -0.56
N GLN A 123 9.87 7.13 0.58
CA GLN A 123 10.33 6.52 1.83
C GLN A 123 10.24 4.99 1.79
N MET A 124 9.18 4.42 1.21
CA MET A 124 9.04 2.97 1.03
C MET A 124 10.06 2.42 0.02
N GLU A 125 10.31 3.12 -1.10
CA GLU A 125 11.36 2.77 -2.06
C GLU A 125 12.74 2.77 -1.37
N ALA A 126 13.02 3.77 -0.54
CA ALA A 126 14.28 3.84 0.22
C ALA A 126 14.45 2.72 1.26
N LEU A 127 13.36 2.11 1.74
CA LEU A 127 13.41 0.89 2.57
C LEU A 127 13.75 -0.37 1.77
N GLY A 128 13.78 -0.31 0.44
CA GLY A 128 14.06 -1.42 -0.44
C GLY A 128 12.82 -2.08 -1.07
N ALA A 129 11.69 -1.38 -1.14
CA ALA A 129 10.54 -1.86 -1.88
C ALA A 129 10.90 -2.14 -3.35
N ASP A 130 10.46 -3.28 -3.88
CA ASP A 130 10.67 -3.68 -5.27
C ASP A 130 9.58 -3.14 -6.21
N MET A 131 8.43 -2.76 -5.67
CA MET A 131 7.35 -2.09 -6.37
C MET A 131 6.52 -1.25 -5.39
N ILE A 132 5.79 -0.28 -5.93
CA ILE A 132 4.90 0.59 -5.15
C ILE A 132 3.48 0.46 -5.68
N THR A 133 2.55 0.13 -4.80
CA THR A 133 1.12 0.09 -5.10
C THR A 133 0.42 1.36 -4.60
N ILE A 134 -0.35 2.02 -5.47
CA ILE A 134 -1.34 3.01 -5.05
C ILE A 134 -2.57 2.22 -4.59
N LYS A 135 -2.84 2.23 -3.28
CA LYS A 135 -3.89 1.40 -2.68
C LYS A 135 -5.12 2.22 -2.33
N ASP A 136 -6.12 2.14 -3.18
CA ASP A 136 -7.43 2.79 -3.00
C ASP A 136 -8.44 1.83 -2.40
N MET A 137 -8.36 1.62 -1.09
CA MET A 137 -9.22 0.68 -0.35
C MET A 137 -10.69 1.08 -0.33
N SER A 138 -11.00 2.34 -0.44
CA SER A 138 -12.38 2.85 -0.38
C SER A 138 -12.96 3.22 -1.75
N GLY A 139 -12.18 3.04 -2.82
CA GLY A 139 -12.61 3.40 -4.18
C GLY A 139 -12.80 4.91 -4.38
N LEU A 140 -12.03 5.74 -3.67
CA LEU A 140 -12.21 7.20 -3.64
C LEU A 140 -11.55 7.93 -4.81
N ILE A 141 -10.59 7.28 -5.48
CA ILE A 141 -9.76 7.94 -6.48
C ILE A 141 -10.44 7.99 -7.85
N PRO A 142 -10.82 9.17 -8.35
CA PRO A 142 -11.47 9.28 -9.65
C PRO A 142 -10.45 9.10 -10.79
N PRO A 143 -10.91 8.77 -12.03
CA PRO A 143 -10.05 8.44 -13.17
C PRO A 143 -8.95 9.48 -13.45
N HIS A 144 -9.30 10.76 -13.52
CA HIS A 144 -8.34 11.84 -13.77
C HIS A 144 -7.27 11.97 -12.68
N ARG A 145 -7.62 11.60 -11.45
CA ARG A 145 -6.72 11.65 -10.31
C ARG A 145 -5.74 10.47 -10.31
N VAL A 146 -6.21 9.26 -10.68
CA VAL A 146 -5.33 8.09 -10.84
C VAL A 146 -4.26 8.37 -11.88
N SER A 147 -4.67 8.82 -13.07
CA SER A 147 -3.75 9.13 -14.17
C SER A 147 -2.67 10.12 -13.75
N LYS A 148 -3.07 11.20 -13.02
CA LYS A 148 -2.12 12.19 -12.50
C LYS A 148 -1.14 11.59 -11.49
N LEU A 149 -1.63 10.79 -10.53
CA LEU A 149 -0.80 10.24 -9.47
C LEU A 149 0.15 9.16 -9.99
N VAL A 150 -0.31 8.30 -10.91
CA VAL A 150 0.54 7.30 -11.58
C VAL A 150 1.66 7.98 -12.38
N LYS A 151 1.34 9.03 -13.14
CA LYS A 151 2.37 9.80 -13.86
C LYS A 151 3.40 10.40 -12.92
N LEU A 152 2.94 10.99 -11.81
CA LEU A 152 3.83 11.55 -10.79
C LEU A 152 4.77 10.49 -10.20
N PHE A 153 4.25 9.33 -9.85
CA PHE A 153 5.06 8.23 -9.30
C PHE A 153 6.06 7.71 -10.34
N LYS A 154 5.61 7.46 -11.58
CA LYS A 154 6.50 6.99 -12.66
C LYS A 154 7.64 7.96 -12.98
N GLN A 155 7.44 9.26 -12.79
CA GLN A 155 8.48 10.27 -13.02
C GLN A 155 9.48 10.40 -11.87
N ASN A 156 9.16 9.89 -10.68
CA ASN A 156 9.92 10.14 -9.45
C ASN A 156 10.39 8.88 -8.72
N LEU A 157 9.96 7.70 -9.13
CA LEU A 157 10.34 6.41 -8.54
C LEU A 157 11.00 5.54 -9.61
N ASN A 158 11.89 4.65 -9.18
CA ASN A 158 12.65 3.75 -10.07
C ASN A 158 12.06 2.33 -10.11
N VAL A 159 11.01 2.08 -9.33
CA VAL A 159 10.34 0.77 -9.22
C VAL A 159 9.02 0.76 -9.98
N PRO A 160 8.51 -0.41 -10.40
CA PRO A 160 7.19 -0.56 -10.99
C PRO A 160 6.08 0.00 -10.10
N ILE A 161 5.03 0.53 -10.74
CA ILE A 161 3.85 1.06 -10.06
C ILE A 161 2.66 0.15 -10.35
N ASP A 162 1.95 -0.26 -9.31
CA ASP A 162 0.67 -0.97 -9.38
C ASP A 162 -0.47 -0.08 -8.87
N PHE A 163 -1.69 -0.38 -9.31
CA PHE A 163 -2.91 0.30 -8.86
C PHE A 163 -3.94 -0.70 -8.38
N HIS A 164 -4.36 -0.55 -7.13
CA HIS A 164 -5.36 -1.38 -6.46
C HIS A 164 -6.56 -0.52 -6.05
N THR A 165 -7.76 -0.90 -6.45
CA THR A 165 -9.01 -0.25 -6.04
C THR A 165 -10.10 -1.26 -5.71
N HIS A 166 -11.01 -0.90 -4.81
CA HIS A 166 -12.15 -1.75 -4.40
C HIS A 166 -13.44 -1.46 -5.16
N CYS A 167 -13.49 -0.50 -6.04
CA CYS A 167 -14.66 -0.17 -6.87
C CYS A 167 -15.97 0.11 -6.11
N THR A 168 -15.91 0.40 -4.80
CA THR A 168 -17.10 0.56 -3.94
C THR A 168 -18.09 1.63 -4.45
N PRO A 169 -17.66 2.83 -4.88
CA PRO A 169 -18.56 3.84 -5.46
C PRO A 169 -18.86 3.64 -6.96
N GLY A 170 -18.39 2.56 -7.58
CA GLY A 170 -18.77 2.14 -8.93
C GLY A 170 -17.87 2.62 -10.08
N TYR A 171 -16.91 3.51 -9.87
CA TYR A 171 -16.05 4.00 -10.96
C TYR A 171 -14.62 3.42 -10.99
N GLY A 172 -14.35 2.38 -10.20
CA GLY A 172 -13.01 1.75 -10.17
C GLY A 172 -12.54 1.23 -11.52
N LEU A 173 -13.43 0.66 -12.35
CA LEU A 173 -13.09 0.24 -13.71
C LEU A 173 -12.64 1.42 -14.57
N ALA A 174 -13.36 2.55 -14.52
CA ALA A 174 -12.97 3.76 -15.25
C ALA A 174 -11.61 4.29 -14.76
N SER A 175 -11.32 4.18 -13.46
CA SER A 175 -10.03 4.58 -12.88
C SER A 175 -8.88 3.67 -13.34
N VAL A 176 -9.14 2.37 -13.52
CA VAL A 176 -8.13 1.43 -14.07
C VAL A 176 -7.83 1.71 -15.54
N LEU A 177 -8.84 2.13 -16.31
CA LEU A 177 -8.69 2.40 -17.75
C LEU A 177 -8.06 3.76 -18.07
N ALA A 178 -7.99 4.67 -17.10
CA ALA A 178 -7.48 6.03 -17.28
C ALA A 178 -5.95 6.11 -17.18
#